data_6f6ee4ee2a9a78621103bc6d9b409940
#
_entry.id   6f6ee4ee2a9a78621103bc6d9b409940
#
_cell.length_a   1.000
_cell.length_b   1.000
_cell.length_c   1.000
_cell.angle_alpha   90.00
_cell.angle_beta   90.00
_cell.angle_gamma   90.00
#
_symmetry.space_group_name_H-M   'P 1'
#
loop_
_entity.id
_entity.type
_entity.pdbx_description
1 polymer ?
#
loop_
_entity_poly.entity_id
_entity_poly.type
_entity_poly.pdbx_seq_one_letter_code
_entity_poly.pdbx_strand_id
1 'polypeptide(L)'
;MNKSEIRLLIQEKISQMSENAKKQESIAVCNETITLLDQYDFETLVSYTAFPDEIDTSSIHTWCEAHQKKVFLIPQTNEAIQIPEKSIILVPGRAFTVDGVRLGRGSGFYDRLLEKSEYIIAIGLAFAFQIVSGIPEEPWDKRVDMVVFGRNTIQ
;
A
#
# COMPACT_ATOMS: atom_id res chain seq x y z
N MET A 1 18.51 2.26 12.29
CA MET A 1 17.41 3.17 12.67
C MET A 1 16.26 2.38 13.27
N ASN A 2 15.64 2.91 14.31
CA ASN A 2 14.41 2.34 14.84
C ASN A 2 13.21 2.77 13.99
N LYS A 3 12.03 2.19 14.29
CA LYS A 3 10.81 2.49 13.51
C LYS A 3 10.43 3.97 13.53
N SER A 4 10.55 4.65 14.68
CA SER A 4 10.23 6.06 14.80
C SER A 4 11.15 6.94 13.95
N GLU A 5 12.42 6.64 13.92
CA GLU A 5 13.41 7.35 13.10
C GLU A 5 13.11 7.18 11.59
N ILE A 6 12.76 5.96 11.18
CA ILE A 6 12.39 5.70 9.78
C ILE A 6 11.14 6.49 9.41
N ARG A 7 10.12 6.51 10.27
CA ARG A 7 8.89 7.28 10.02
C ARG A 7 9.17 8.76 9.83
N LEU A 8 10.01 9.34 10.67
CA LEU A 8 10.40 10.76 10.57
C LEU A 8 11.15 11.05 9.28
N LEU A 9 12.09 10.18 8.91
CA LEU A 9 12.85 10.32 7.68
C LEU A 9 11.94 10.31 6.45
N ILE A 10 11.01 9.37 6.40
CA ILE A 10 10.08 9.25 5.28
C ILE A 10 9.14 10.45 5.22
N GLN A 11 8.62 10.88 6.36
CA GLN A 11 7.75 12.06 6.45
C GLN A 11 8.44 13.31 5.89
N GLU A 12 9.70 13.50 6.23
CA GLU A 12 10.49 14.61 5.72
C GLU A 12 10.65 14.52 4.20
N LYS A 13 10.99 13.36 3.68
CA LYS A 13 11.15 13.15 2.23
C LYS A 13 9.86 13.39 1.46
N ILE A 14 8.72 12.91 1.98
CA ILE A 14 7.42 13.15 1.35
C ILE A 14 7.10 14.65 1.31
N SER A 15 7.39 15.37 2.38
CA SER A 15 7.12 16.80 2.46
C SER A 15 7.88 17.62 1.41
N GLN A 16 8.99 17.09 0.90
CA GLN A 16 9.82 17.72 -0.13
C GLN A 16 9.35 17.40 -1.55
N MET A 17 8.44 16.46 -1.73
CA MET A 17 7.89 16.14 -3.05
C MET A 17 6.87 17.19 -3.49
N SER A 18 6.97 17.62 -4.76
CA SER A 18 5.92 18.44 -5.37
C SER A 18 4.65 17.62 -5.58
N GLU A 19 3.50 18.29 -5.63
CA GLU A 19 2.23 17.65 -5.95
C GLU A 19 2.26 16.98 -7.33
N ASN A 20 2.93 17.60 -8.29
CA ASN A 20 3.09 17.02 -9.63
C ASN A 20 3.92 15.73 -9.60
N ALA A 21 5.02 15.72 -8.84
CA ALA A 21 5.87 14.52 -8.70
C ALA A 21 5.08 13.37 -8.05
N LYS A 22 4.31 13.65 -7.00
CA LYS A 22 3.45 12.66 -6.36
C LYS A 22 2.43 12.08 -7.33
N LYS A 23 1.80 12.95 -8.13
CA LYS A 23 0.80 12.55 -9.13
C LYS A 23 1.41 11.64 -10.19
N GLN A 24 2.55 12.02 -10.75
CA GLN A 24 3.23 11.24 -11.78
C GLN A 24 3.66 9.87 -11.26
N GLU A 25 4.21 9.82 -10.07
CA GLU A 25 4.64 8.56 -9.46
C GLU A 25 3.44 7.67 -9.11
N SER A 26 2.34 8.25 -8.61
CA SER A 26 1.10 7.51 -8.37
C SER A 26 0.55 6.90 -9.66
N ILE A 27 0.55 7.63 -10.77
CA ILE A 27 0.10 7.12 -12.06
C ILE A 27 0.93 5.90 -12.46
N ALA A 28 2.25 5.98 -12.35
CA ALA A 28 3.15 4.88 -12.72
C ALA A 28 2.91 3.64 -11.84
N VAL A 29 2.79 3.83 -10.53
CA VAL A 29 2.50 2.75 -9.57
C VAL A 29 1.14 2.12 -9.86
N CYS A 30 0.13 2.93 -10.10
CA CYS A 30 -1.21 2.43 -10.42
C CYS A 30 -1.24 1.62 -11.72
N ASN A 31 -0.57 2.08 -12.78
CA ASN A 31 -0.51 1.36 -14.04
C ASN A 31 0.16 -0.01 -13.87
N GLU A 32 1.24 -0.08 -13.13
CA GLU A 32 1.92 -1.37 -12.84
C GLU A 32 1.03 -2.27 -11.99
N THR A 33 0.34 -1.71 -11.00
CA THR A 33 -0.60 -2.46 -10.16
C THR A 33 -1.76 -3.03 -10.97
N ILE A 34 -2.33 -2.23 -11.86
CA ILE A 34 -3.43 -2.68 -12.75
C ILE A 34 -2.99 -3.85 -13.62
N THR A 35 -1.80 -3.76 -14.22
CA THR A 35 -1.24 -4.87 -15.02
C THR A 35 -1.13 -6.14 -14.19
N LEU A 36 -0.71 -6.00 -12.94
CA LEU A 36 -0.62 -7.13 -12.01
C LEU A 36 -1.99 -7.69 -11.66
N LEU A 37 -2.94 -6.83 -11.30
CA LEU A 37 -4.31 -7.24 -10.93
C LEU A 37 -5.01 -7.98 -12.05
N ASP A 38 -4.78 -7.59 -13.29
CA ASP A 38 -5.40 -8.23 -14.47
C ASP A 38 -5.00 -9.69 -14.63
N GLN A 39 -3.95 -10.14 -13.96
CA GLN A 39 -3.48 -11.52 -13.98
C GLN A 39 -4.13 -12.42 -12.93
N TYR A 40 -4.91 -11.84 -12.02
CA TYR A 40 -5.53 -12.58 -10.91
C TYR A 40 -7.04 -12.76 -11.12
N ASP A 41 -7.53 -13.92 -10.70
CA ASP A 41 -8.96 -14.16 -10.59
C ASP A 41 -9.42 -13.75 -9.19
N PHE A 42 -9.96 -12.53 -9.07
CA PHE A 42 -10.44 -11.99 -7.81
C PHE A 42 -11.81 -11.30 -8.00
N GLU A 43 -12.52 -11.11 -6.91
CA GLU A 43 -13.85 -10.50 -6.93
C GLU A 43 -13.85 -9.10 -6.34
N THR A 44 -13.08 -8.88 -5.29
CA THR A 44 -13.06 -7.61 -4.55
C THR A 44 -11.63 -7.11 -4.34
N LEU A 45 -11.44 -5.83 -4.59
CA LEU A 45 -10.24 -5.11 -4.17
C LEU A 45 -10.53 -4.44 -2.84
N VAL A 46 -9.82 -4.84 -1.80
CA VAL A 46 -9.82 -4.14 -0.52
C VAL A 46 -8.77 -3.05 -0.62
N SER A 47 -9.20 -1.80 -0.49
CA SER A 47 -8.34 -0.64 -0.74
C SER A 47 -8.56 0.44 0.31
N TYR A 48 -7.87 1.53 0.15
CA TYR A 48 -7.91 2.66 1.07
C TYR A 48 -8.16 3.96 0.30
N THR A 49 -8.72 4.94 0.99
CA THR A 49 -8.75 6.32 0.50
C THR A 49 -7.43 6.98 0.87
N ALA A 50 -6.66 7.36 -0.14
CA ALA A 50 -5.30 7.84 0.07
C ALA A 50 -5.28 9.17 0.83
N PHE A 51 -4.40 9.24 1.83
CA PHE A 51 -3.97 10.53 2.40
C PHE A 51 -3.03 11.24 1.40
N PRO A 52 -2.83 12.56 1.57
CA PRO A 52 -1.95 13.31 0.66
C PRO A 52 -0.51 12.79 0.58
N ASP A 53 -0.06 12.05 1.59
CA ASP A 53 1.28 11.45 1.66
C ASP A 53 1.30 9.97 1.24
N GLU A 54 0.27 9.51 0.57
CA GLU A 54 0.16 8.13 0.08
C GLU A 54 -0.04 8.11 -1.44
N ILE A 55 0.25 6.95 -2.05
CA ILE A 55 -0.08 6.72 -3.46
C ILE A 55 -1.60 6.89 -3.66
N ASP A 56 -1.97 7.72 -4.61
CA ASP A 56 -3.37 7.92 -4.97
C ASP A 56 -3.87 6.71 -5.77
N THR A 57 -4.80 5.96 -5.18
CA THR A 57 -5.32 4.70 -5.73
C THR A 57 -6.56 4.87 -6.61
N SER A 58 -7.02 6.09 -6.84
CA SER A 58 -8.31 6.32 -7.51
C SER A 58 -8.40 5.71 -8.91
N SER A 59 -7.32 5.71 -9.68
CA SER A 59 -7.33 5.10 -11.01
C SER A 59 -7.43 3.58 -10.98
N ILE A 60 -6.91 2.94 -9.93
CA ILE A 60 -7.10 1.51 -9.71
C ILE A 60 -8.56 1.20 -9.42
N HIS A 61 -9.21 2.02 -8.60
CA HIS A 61 -10.64 1.86 -8.29
C HIS A 61 -11.50 1.99 -9.55
N THR A 62 -11.21 2.96 -10.40
CA THR A 62 -11.89 3.16 -11.68
C THR A 62 -11.74 1.94 -12.59
N TRP A 63 -10.52 1.40 -12.67
CA TRP A 63 -10.26 0.18 -13.45
C TRP A 63 -11.07 -1.00 -12.92
N CYS A 64 -11.12 -1.19 -11.61
CA CYS A 64 -11.88 -2.27 -10.97
C CYS A 64 -13.36 -2.18 -11.35
N GLU A 65 -13.96 -1.00 -11.25
CA GLU A 65 -15.37 -0.78 -11.58
C GLU A 65 -15.65 -1.08 -13.05
N ALA A 66 -14.75 -0.67 -13.94
CA ALA A 66 -14.87 -0.94 -15.38
C ALA A 66 -14.75 -2.44 -15.72
N HIS A 67 -14.15 -3.23 -14.85
CA HIS A 67 -13.91 -4.67 -15.03
C HIS A 67 -14.77 -5.53 -14.12
N GLN A 68 -15.85 -4.97 -13.58
CA GLN A 68 -16.83 -5.66 -12.70
C GLN A 68 -16.20 -6.25 -11.43
N LYS A 69 -15.13 -5.60 -10.94
CA LYS A 69 -14.57 -5.91 -9.63
C LYS A 69 -15.15 -4.95 -8.61
N LYS A 70 -15.48 -5.45 -7.43
CA LYS A 70 -15.96 -4.62 -6.32
C LYS A 70 -14.77 -3.93 -5.66
N VAL A 71 -14.99 -2.73 -5.15
CA VAL A 71 -14.00 -2.00 -4.34
C VAL A 71 -14.57 -1.87 -2.93
N PHE A 72 -13.84 -2.42 -1.97
CA PHE A 72 -14.17 -2.31 -0.55
C PHE A 72 -13.15 -1.36 0.07
N LEU A 73 -13.60 -0.15 0.43
CA LEU A 73 -12.73 0.83 1.07
C LEU A 73 -12.67 0.59 2.57
N ILE A 74 -11.45 0.49 3.11
CA ILE A 74 -11.23 0.34 4.54
C ILE A 74 -11.76 1.60 5.25
N PRO A 75 -12.69 1.45 6.21
CA PRO A 75 -13.16 2.59 6.99
C PRO A 75 -12.05 3.07 7.95
N GLN A 76 -12.08 4.36 8.28
CA GLN A 76 -11.17 4.92 9.28
C GLN A 76 -11.64 4.52 10.68
N THR A 77 -11.20 3.35 11.12
CA THR A 77 -11.56 2.78 12.42
C THR A 77 -10.40 1.93 12.93
N ASN A 78 -10.33 1.74 14.24
CA ASN A 78 -9.43 0.76 14.85
C ASN A 78 -10.16 -0.56 15.17
N GLU A 79 -11.45 -0.64 14.85
CA GLU A 79 -12.23 -1.85 15.06
C GLU A 79 -11.84 -2.92 14.03
N ALA A 80 -11.96 -4.18 14.42
CA ALA A 80 -11.78 -5.30 13.52
C ALA A 80 -12.84 -5.27 12.43
N ILE A 81 -12.43 -5.46 11.18
CA ILE A 81 -13.33 -5.56 10.03
C ILE A 81 -13.17 -6.94 9.39
N GLN A 82 -14.25 -7.38 8.75
CA GLN A 82 -14.26 -8.59 7.96
C GLN A 82 -14.29 -8.22 6.48
N ILE A 83 -13.37 -8.77 5.70
CA ILE A 83 -13.28 -8.49 4.28
C ILE A 83 -13.98 -9.59 3.47
N PRO A 84 -14.45 -9.28 2.24
CA PRO A 84 -15.08 -10.28 1.37
C PRO A 84 -14.12 -11.40 0.98
N GLU A 85 -14.67 -12.53 0.61
CA GLU A 85 -13.90 -13.64 0.02
C GLU A 85 -13.34 -13.24 -1.35
N LYS A 86 -12.31 -13.94 -1.79
CA LYS A 86 -11.63 -13.69 -3.08
C LYS A 86 -11.15 -12.25 -3.22
N SER A 87 -10.59 -11.71 -2.16
CA SER A 87 -10.09 -10.34 -2.12
C SER A 87 -8.59 -10.27 -2.38
N ILE A 88 -8.20 -9.20 -3.05
CA ILE A 88 -6.82 -8.70 -3.08
C ILE A 88 -6.80 -7.46 -2.20
N ILE A 89 -5.77 -7.32 -1.36
CA ILE A 89 -5.65 -6.19 -0.43
C ILE A 89 -4.52 -5.26 -0.89
N LEU A 90 -4.84 -3.97 -1.09
CA LEU A 90 -3.83 -2.93 -1.24
C LEU A 90 -3.51 -2.37 0.14
N VAL A 91 -2.23 -2.28 0.46
CA VAL A 91 -1.76 -1.92 1.80
C VAL A 91 -0.90 -0.66 1.73
N PRO A 92 -1.31 0.42 2.40
CA PRO A 92 -0.45 1.60 2.52
C PRO A 92 0.61 1.37 3.59
N GLY A 93 1.65 2.19 3.59
CA GLY A 93 2.67 2.14 4.63
C GLY A 93 3.55 3.36 4.60
N ARG A 94 4.31 3.56 5.66
CA ARG A 94 5.34 4.59 5.73
C ARG A 94 6.59 4.17 4.99
N ALA A 95 6.97 2.91 5.13
CA ALA A 95 8.14 2.35 4.47
C ALA A 95 7.95 0.87 4.20
N PHE A 96 8.68 0.37 3.22
CA PHE A 96 8.71 -1.05 2.86
C PHE A 96 10.14 -1.45 2.53
N THR A 97 10.42 -2.73 2.69
CA THR A 97 11.58 -3.35 2.05
C THR A 97 11.14 -4.06 0.78
N VAL A 98 12.07 -4.37 -0.11
CA VAL A 98 11.73 -5.06 -1.37
C VAL A 98 11.16 -6.46 -1.14
N ASP A 99 11.45 -7.08 -0.01
CA ASP A 99 10.96 -8.41 0.37
C ASP A 99 9.67 -8.36 1.21
N GLY A 100 9.04 -7.19 1.30
CA GLY A 100 7.69 -7.06 1.85
C GLY A 100 7.58 -6.72 3.33
N VAL A 101 8.67 -6.42 4.02
CA VAL A 101 8.58 -5.90 5.39
C VAL A 101 7.93 -4.52 5.32
N ARG A 102 6.96 -4.28 6.18
CA ARG A 102 6.16 -3.06 6.14
C ARG A 102 6.24 -2.31 7.47
N LEU A 103 6.40 -1.01 7.38
CA LEU A 103 6.29 -0.09 8.51
C LEU A 103 5.02 0.76 8.33
N GLY A 104 4.06 0.61 9.24
CA GLY A 104 2.85 1.40 9.25
C GLY A 104 2.97 2.70 10.05
N ARG A 105 1.82 3.32 10.30
CA ARG A 105 1.74 4.57 11.06
C ARG A 105 1.81 4.38 12.58
N GLY A 106 1.71 3.12 13.05
CA GLY A 106 1.85 2.78 14.47
C GLY A 106 0.62 2.18 15.14
N SER A 107 -0.54 2.14 14.46
CA SER A 107 -1.78 1.59 15.04
C SER A 107 -1.85 0.06 15.02
N GLY A 108 -1.07 -0.59 14.15
CA GLY A 108 -1.11 -2.05 13.96
C GLY A 108 -2.36 -2.56 13.25
N PHE A 109 -3.16 -1.67 12.67
CA PHE A 109 -4.42 -2.04 12.02
C PHE A 109 -4.21 -3.07 10.90
N TYR A 110 -3.28 -2.80 9.97
CA TYR A 110 -3.02 -3.70 8.84
C TYR A 110 -2.37 -5.01 9.27
N ASP A 111 -1.52 -4.99 10.30
CA ASP A 111 -0.94 -6.23 10.84
C ASP A 111 -2.06 -7.14 11.37
N ARG A 112 -3.03 -6.58 12.08
CA ARG A 112 -4.18 -7.34 12.56
C ARG A 112 -5.10 -7.79 11.43
N LEU A 113 -5.34 -6.93 10.45
CA LEU A 113 -6.18 -7.26 9.29
C LEU A 113 -5.59 -8.44 8.51
N LEU A 114 -4.29 -8.38 8.20
CA LEU A 114 -3.60 -9.43 7.46
C LEU A 114 -3.53 -10.74 8.24
N GLU A 115 -3.37 -10.66 9.57
CA GLU A 115 -3.35 -11.85 10.44
C GLU A 115 -4.69 -12.59 10.45
N LYS A 116 -5.80 -11.85 10.49
CA LYS A 116 -7.14 -12.42 10.69
C LYS A 116 -7.88 -12.74 9.41
N SER A 117 -7.43 -12.23 8.27
CA SER A 117 -8.17 -12.31 7.02
C SER A 117 -7.63 -13.38 6.09
N GLU A 118 -8.53 -13.98 5.32
CA GLU A 118 -8.16 -14.76 4.16
C GLU A 118 -8.22 -13.86 2.93
N TYR A 119 -7.18 -13.87 2.12
CA TYR A 119 -7.09 -13.05 0.91
C TYR A 119 -6.17 -13.76 -0.09
N ILE A 120 -6.26 -13.34 -1.35
CA ILE A 120 -5.45 -13.92 -2.42
C ILE A 120 -4.00 -13.45 -2.30
N ILE A 121 -3.81 -12.13 -2.22
CA ILE A 121 -2.50 -11.50 -2.15
C ILE A 121 -2.64 -10.12 -1.50
N ALA A 122 -1.64 -9.70 -0.77
CA ALA A 122 -1.52 -8.36 -0.21
C ALA A 122 -0.40 -7.61 -0.92
N ILE A 123 -0.70 -6.45 -1.47
CA ILE A 123 0.21 -5.64 -2.27
C ILE A 123 0.43 -4.30 -1.58
N GLY A 124 1.68 -4.02 -1.22
CA GLY A 124 2.07 -2.69 -0.73
C GLY A 124 2.27 -1.73 -1.89
N LEU A 125 1.83 -0.50 -1.72
CA LEU A 125 2.04 0.57 -2.70
C LEU A 125 2.89 1.66 -2.07
N ALA A 126 3.91 2.12 -2.79
CA ALA A 126 4.88 3.05 -2.24
C ALA A 126 5.46 4.01 -3.29
N PHE A 127 5.87 5.18 -2.81
CA PHE A 127 6.81 6.01 -3.57
C PHE A 127 8.21 5.40 -3.50
N ALA A 128 9.05 5.72 -4.47
CA ALA A 128 10.39 5.14 -4.58
C ALA A 128 11.22 5.29 -3.29
N PHE A 129 11.19 6.46 -2.66
CA PHE A 129 11.98 6.70 -1.46
C PHE A 129 11.42 6.02 -0.20
N GLN A 130 10.21 5.45 -0.26
CA GLN A 130 9.67 4.66 0.83
C GLN A 130 10.26 3.24 0.88
N ILE A 131 11.01 2.86 -0.14
CA ILE A 131 11.74 1.59 -0.13
C ILE A 131 13.06 1.80 0.62
N VAL A 132 13.21 1.07 1.71
CA VAL A 132 14.39 1.15 2.57
C VAL A 132 15.07 -0.21 2.65
N SER A 133 16.35 -0.22 3.06
CA SER A 133 17.16 -1.45 3.09
C SER A 133 16.79 -2.39 4.24
N GLY A 134 16.23 -1.86 5.33
CA GLY A 134 15.84 -2.67 6.48
C GLY A 134 14.87 -1.94 7.39
N ILE A 135 13.96 -2.71 7.98
CA ILE A 135 12.99 -2.24 8.97
C ILE A 135 13.02 -3.26 10.11
N PRO A 136 13.19 -2.82 11.37
CA PRO A 136 13.08 -3.75 12.51
C PRO A 136 11.70 -4.39 12.55
N GLU A 137 11.67 -5.72 12.71
CA GLU A 137 10.43 -6.47 12.79
C GLU A 137 10.16 -6.94 14.21
N GLU A 138 8.89 -6.82 14.62
CA GLU A 138 8.37 -7.43 15.84
C GLU A 138 7.63 -8.73 15.46
N PRO A 139 7.41 -9.66 16.42
CA PRO A 139 6.75 -10.92 16.12
C PRO A 139 5.32 -10.79 15.56
N TRP A 140 4.63 -9.69 15.85
CA TRP A 140 3.26 -9.43 15.40
C TRP A 140 3.20 -8.67 14.07
N ASP A 141 4.32 -8.19 13.54
CA ASP A 141 4.37 -7.49 12.27
C ASP A 141 4.13 -8.48 11.12
N LYS A 142 3.28 -8.07 10.18
CA LYS A 142 2.96 -8.86 9.00
C LYS A 142 3.58 -8.25 7.75
N ARG A 143 4.18 -9.09 6.94
CA ARG A 143 4.71 -8.68 5.64
C ARG A 143 3.58 -8.65 4.61
N VAL A 144 3.76 -7.83 3.59
CA VAL A 144 2.97 -7.92 2.36
C VAL A 144 3.64 -8.91 1.41
N ASP A 145 2.86 -9.44 0.47
CA ASP A 145 3.36 -10.45 -0.47
C ASP A 145 4.23 -9.84 -1.56
N MET A 146 3.93 -8.61 -1.96
CA MET A 146 4.73 -7.87 -2.91
C MET A 146 4.55 -6.37 -2.72
N VAL A 147 5.50 -5.59 -3.23
CA VAL A 147 5.47 -4.14 -3.18
C VAL A 147 5.61 -3.60 -4.59
N VAL A 148 4.66 -2.76 -4.99
CA VAL A 148 4.76 -1.99 -6.23
C VAL A 148 5.17 -0.57 -5.83
N PHE A 149 6.26 -0.10 -6.36
CA PHE A 149 6.81 1.19 -5.97
C PHE A 149 7.27 1.99 -7.17
N GLY A 150 7.26 3.30 -7.00
CA GLY A 150 7.72 4.24 -7.99
C GLY A 150 9.21 4.09 -8.26
N ARG A 151 9.64 4.57 -9.42
CA ARG A 151 11.05 4.63 -9.77
C ARG A 151 11.47 6.08 -9.79
N ASN A 152 12.62 6.36 -9.15
CA ASN A 152 13.21 7.66 -9.28
C ASN A 152 13.70 7.82 -10.72
N THR A 153 12.99 8.64 -11.48
CA THR A 153 13.54 9.14 -12.72
C THR A 153 14.50 10.28 -12.36
N ILE A 154 15.77 10.05 -12.56
CA ILE A 154 16.78 11.11 -12.43
C ILE A 154 16.57 12.04 -13.60
N GLN A 155 16.21 13.24 -13.28
CA GLN A 155 16.03 14.30 -14.26
C GLN A 155 17.34 15.05 -14.47
#